data_b7dd60240c2b4542960b102d6fc70ac0
#
_entry.id   b7dd60240c2b4542960b102d6fc70ac0
#
_cell.length_a   1.000
_cell.length_b   1.000
_cell.length_c   1.000
_cell.angle_alpha   90.00
_cell.angle_beta   90.00
_cell.angle_gamma   90.00
#
_symmetry.space_group_name_H-M   'P 1'
#
loop_
_entity.id
_entity.type
_entity.pdbx_description
1 polymer ?
#
loop_
_entity_poly.entity_id
_entity_poly.type
_entity_poly.pdbx_seq_one_letter_code
_entity_poly.pdbx_strand_id
1 'polypeptide(L)'
;MVFILYFYFFCNFQLLVNFYIIIDLEHYKDFDELYGTETKECLPSTSNSTKEDIPTGILNNNQIRKFVNCTICNKPRCIFSKNALNDDEKISLEILLDSVIYICGSPIVAETHNLYEKIYIRQKIHCNSSVEAVYYSCRRLKTEIICYYCGEKDELLESDENLRKNFTTIYPFCQSCKSKGYNWPTRGKVKVGQKK
;
A
#
# COMPACT_ATOMS: atom_id res chain seq x y z
N MET A 1 13.17 3.57 -49.04
CA MET A 1 14.07 2.44 -48.73
C MET A 1 14.27 2.24 -47.21
N VAL A 2 13.77 3.10 -46.35
CA VAL A 2 13.92 3.02 -44.89
C VAL A 2 12.82 2.18 -44.22
N PHE A 3 11.62 2.07 -44.84
CA PHE A 3 10.47 1.32 -44.29
C PHE A 3 10.62 -0.21 -44.34
N ILE A 4 11.39 -0.74 -45.30
CA ILE A 4 11.56 -2.20 -45.48
C ILE A 4 12.56 -2.76 -44.45
N LEU A 5 13.54 -1.97 -44.02
CA LEU A 5 14.50 -2.39 -42.99
C LEU A 5 13.89 -2.47 -41.58
N TYR A 6 12.89 -1.65 -41.28
CA TYR A 6 12.18 -1.70 -39.97
C TYR A 6 11.30 -2.95 -39.83
N PHE A 7 10.70 -3.40 -40.95
CA PHE A 7 9.88 -4.62 -40.95
C PHE A 7 10.72 -5.89 -40.79
N TYR A 8 11.93 -5.90 -41.37
CA TYR A 8 12.84 -7.04 -41.24
C TYR A 8 13.44 -7.16 -39.81
N PHE A 9 13.65 -6.03 -39.14
CA PHE A 9 14.16 -6.06 -37.77
C PHE A 9 13.10 -6.51 -36.76
N PHE A 10 11.85 -6.10 -36.96
CA PHE A 10 10.74 -6.52 -36.10
C PHE A 10 10.39 -8.00 -36.28
N CYS A 11 10.43 -8.48 -37.51
CA CYS A 11 10.11 -9.89 -37.82
C CYS A 11 11.19 -10.86 -37.28
N ASN A 12 12.48 -10.45 -37.35
CA ASN A 12 13.56 -11.26 -36.79
C ASN A 12 13.61 -11.23 -35.26
N PHE A 13 13.20 -10.12 -34.63
CA PHE A 13 13.12 -10.06 -33.16
C PHE A 13 11.98 -10.94 -32.62
N GLN A 14 10.85 -10.95 -33.32
CA GLN A 14 9.70 -11.82 -32.94
C GLN A 14 10.04 -13.31 -33.11
N LEU A 15 10.81 -13.65 -34.16
CA LEU A 15 11.28 -15.01 -34.37
C LEU A 15 12.32 -15.46 -33.34
N LEU A 16 13.21 -14.54 -32.89
CA LEU A 16 14.19 -14.82 -31.84
C LEU A 16 13.52 -14.99 -30.48
N VAL A 17 12.52 -14.15 -30.15
CA VAL A 17 11.76 -14.28 -28.90
C VAL A 17 10.96 -15.58 -28.88
N ASN A 18 10.31 -15.93 -29.99
CA ASN A 18 9.58 -17.20 -30.09
C ASN A 18 10.51 -18.43 -30.07
N PHE A 19 11.71 -18.33 -30.64
CA PHE A 19 12.69 -19.42 -30.61
C PHE A 19 13.26 -19.62 -29.19
N TYR A 20 13.50 -18.53 -28.43
CA TYR A 20 13.90 -18.61 -27.02
C TYR A 20 12.81 -19.21 -26.13
N ILE A 21 11.55 -18.82 -26.36
CA ILE A 21 10.41 -19.38 -25.60
C ILE A 21 10.22 -20.88 -25.89
N ILE A 22 10.46 -21.31 -27.13
CA ILE A 22 10.31 -22.74 -27.51
C ILE A 22 11.46 -23.58 -26.91
N ILE A 23 12.69 -23.05 -26.82
CA ILE A 23 13.81 -23.78 -26.21
C ILE A 23 13.65 -23.88 -24.69
N ASP A 24 13.08 -22.85 -24.05
CA ASP A 24 12.86 -22.84 -22.59
C ASP A 24 11.72 -23.75 -22.14
N LEU A 25 10.74 -24.02 -23.02
CA LEU A 25 9.62 -24.91 -22.70
C LEU A 25 10.00 -26.37 -22.45
N GLU A 26 11.08 -26.86 -23.06
CA GLU A 26 11.59 -28.21 -22.78
C GLU A 26 12.38 -28.33 -21.46
N HIS A 27 12.81 -27.18 -20.88
CA HIS A 27 13.54 -27.14 -19.61
C HIS A 27 12.70 -26.60 -18.46
N TYR A 28 11.44 -26.23 -18.71
CA TYR A 28 10.52 -25.80 -17.65
C TYR A 28 10.06 -27.04 -16.87
N LYS A 29 10.75 -27.34 -15.81
CA LYS A 29 10.23 -28.25 -14.79
C LYS A 29 9.04 -27.58 -14.11
N ASP A 30 7.98 -28.33 -13.90
CA ASP A 30 6.81 -27.83 -13.19
C ASP A 30 7.24 -27.27 -11.82
N PHE A 31 6.62 -26.18 -11.36
CA PHE A 31 6.97 -25.55 -10.10
C PHE A 31 6.94 -26.56 -8.94
N ASP A 32 5.98 -27.46 -8.96
CA ASP A 32 5.84 -28.53 -7.96
C ASP A 32 6.97 -29.59 -8.07
N GLU A 33 7.59 -29.75 -9.24
CA GLU A 33 8.73 -30.64 -9.45
C GLU A 33 10.05 -30.02 -8.99
N LEU A 34 10.19 -28.69 -9.08
CA LEU A 34 11.38 -27.95 -8.65
C LEU A 34 11.38 -27.69 -7.15
N TYR A 35 10.24 -27.40 -6.56
CA TYR A 35 10.11 -26.95 -5.18
C TYR A 35 9.33 -27.91 -4.28
N GLY A 36 8.81 -29.01 -4.84
CA GLY A 36 8.01 -30.02 -4.14
C GLY A 36 6.61 -29.52 -3.77
N THR A 37 5.72 -30.47 -3.49
CA THR A 37 4.33 -30.17 -3.07
C THR A 37 4.23 -29.65 -1.64
N GLU A 38 5.33 -29.68 -0.89
CA GLU A 38 5.38 -29.26 0.53
C GLU A 38 5.41 -27.74 0.74
N THR A 39 5.54 -26.94 -0.31
CA THR A 39 5.54 -25.48 -0.21
C THR A 39 4.21 -24.89 0.30
N LYS A 40 3.14 -25.67 0.35
CA LYS A 40 1.87 -25.23 0.93
C LYS A 40 1.88 -25.17 2.46
N GLU A 41 2.76 -25.92 3.11
CA GLU A 41 2.89 -25.93 4.58
C GLU A 41 4.00 -25.05 5.12
N CYS A 42 4.91 -24.59 4.26
CA CYS A 42 6.07 -23.77 4.64
C CYS A 42 5.88 -22.26 4.49
N LEU A 43 4.67 -21.77 4.30
CA LEU A 43 4.41 -20.39 4.67
C LEU A 43 4.56 -20.35 6.19
N PRO A 44 5.57 -19.66 6.76
CA PRO A 44 5.69 -19.55 8.20
C PRO A 44 4.34 -19.07 8.70
N SER A 45 3.70 -19.91 9.50
CA SER A 45 2.50 -19.50 10.22
C SER A 45 2.89 -18.20 10.91
N THR A 46 2.24 -17.11 10.56
CA THR A 46 2.45 -15.75 11.07
C THR A 46 2.11 -15.64 12.56
N SER A 47 2.39 -16.67 13.34
CA SER A 47 2.16 -16.74 14.78
C SER A 47 3.33 -16.22 15.61
N ASN A 48 4.48 -15.98 15.03
CA ASN A 48 5.55 -15.30 15.74
C ASN A 48 5.43 -13.79 15.49
N SER A 49 4.82 -13.11 16.45
CA SER A 49 4.79 -11.67 16.61
C SER A 49 6.21 -11.11 16.69
N THR A 50 6.91 -11.05 15.58
CA THR A 50 8.00 -10.11 15.45
C THR A 50 7.39 -8.74 15.67
N LYS A 51 7.74 -8.08 16.78
CA LYS A 51 7.40 -6.67 17.00
C LYS A 51 7.83 -5.95 15.72
N GLU A 52 6.93 -5.14 15.16
CA GLU A 52 7.36 -4.18 14.15
C GLU A 52 8.51 -3.40 14.78
N ASP A 53 9.67 -3.35 14.15
CA ASP A 53 10.83 -2.57 14.61
C ASP A 53 10.59 -1.05 14.40
N ILE A 54 9.36 -0.65 14.60
CA ILE A 54 8.94 0.74 14.53
C ILE A 54 8.99 1.32 15.94
N PRO A 55 9.76 2.36 16.16
CA PRO A 55 9.83 3.03 17.46
C PRO A 55 8.45 3.46 17.95
N THR A 56 8.20 3.29 19.23
CA THR A 56 6.90 3.64 19.85
C THR A 56 6.55 5.11 19.63
N GLY A 57 5.28 5.38 19.34
CA GLY A 57 4.77 6.75 19.19
C GLY A 57 5.01 7.41 17.83
N ILE A 58 5.65 6.73 16.86
CA ILE A 58 5.87 7.30 15.52
C ILE A 58 4.62 7.23 14.64
N LEU A 59 3.79 6.20 14.81
CA LEU A 59 2.62 5.97 13.96
C LEU A 59 1.46 6.94 14.28
N ASN A 60 1.72 8.23 14.22
CA ASN A 60 0.71 9.27 14.46
C ASN A 60 0.70 10.29 13.31
N ASN A 61 -0.36 11.09 13.23
CA ASN A 61 -0.58 12.04 12.15
C ASN A 61 0.48 13.15 12.04
N ASN A 62 1.15 13.50 13.14
CA ASN A 62 2.19 14.54 13.15
C ASN A 62 3.51 14.04 12.57
N GLN A 63 3.70 12.74 12.54
CA GLN A 63 4.93 12.10 12.05
C GLN A 63 4.83 11.64 10.60
N ILE A 64 3.69 11.84 9.94
CA ILE A 64 3.53 11.54 8.51
C ILE A 64 4.37 12.53 7.69
N ARG A 65 5.17 12.00 6.76
CA ARG A 65 6.03 12.79 5.86
C ARG A 65 5.56 12.74 4.41
N LYS A 66 5.05 11.59 3.98
CA LYS A 66 4.57 11.37 2.61
C LYS A 66 3.57 10.20 2.59
N PHE A 67 2.95 9.98 1.46
CA PHE A 67 2.15 8.80 1.16
C PHE A 67 2.78 8.05 0.00
N VAL A 68 2.67 6.73 0.01
CA VAL A 68 3.01 5.84 -1.11
C VAL A 68 1.81 4.98 -1.44
N ASN A 69 1.49 4.85 -2.72
CA ASN A 69 0.39 3.99 -3.14
C ASN A 69 0.88 2.56 -3.35
N CYS A 70 0.14 1.60 -2.84
CA CYS A 70 0.40 0.19 -3.12
C CYS A 70 0.10 -0.11 -4.59
N THR A 71 1.04 -0.70 -5.31
CA THR A 71 0.89 -1.03 -6.73
C THR A 71 -0.25 -2.03 -7.00
N ILE A 72 -0.55 -2.91 -6.02
CA ILE A 72 -1.59 -3.94 -6.19
C ILE A 72 -2.98 -3.40 -5.87
N CYS A 73 -3.16 -2.71 -4.72
CA CYS A 73 -4.48 -2.29 -4.25
C CYS A 73 -4.74 -0.79 -4.36
N ASN A 74 -3.79 -0.03 -4.86
CA ASN A 74 -3.81 1.43 -5.05
C ASN A 74 -4.12 2.26 -3.78
N LYS A 75 -4.15 1.63 -2.60
CA LYS A 75 -4.39 2.36 -1.34
C LYS A 75 -3.16 3.12 -0.91
N PRO A 76 -3.31 4.38 -0.47
CA PRO A 76 -2.21 5.13 0.12
C PRO A 76 -1.81 4.53 1.47
N ARG A 77 -0.51 4.45 1.70
CA ARG A 77 0.11 4.04 2.95
C ARG A 77 0.98 5.17 3.48
N CYS A 78 0.94 5.37 4.79
CA CYS A 78 1.62 6.48 5.43
C CYS A 78 3.11 6.17 5.64
N ILE A 79 3.97 7.11 5.23
CA ILE A 79 5.39 7.10 5.53
C ILE A 79 5.61 8.03 6.72
N PHE A 80 6.21 7.49 7.76
CA PHE A 80 6.44 8.18 9.03
C PHE A 80 7.93 8.46 9.22
N SER A 81 8.23 9.51 9.99
CA SER A 81 9.57 9.76 10.49
C SER A 81 9.50 10.42 11.87
N LYS A 82 10.37 9.99 12.77
CA LYS A 82 10.45 10.55 14.14
C LYS A 82 10.78 12.04 14.11
N ASN A 83 11.75 12.42 13.31
CA ASN A 83 12.20 13.79 13.15
C ASN A 83 11.71 14.39 11.83
N ALA A 84 11.75 15.71 11.70
CA ALA A 84 11.56 16.36 10.42
C ALA A 84 12.73 15.96 9.50
N LEU A 85 12.40 15.64 8.24
CA LEU A 85 13.42 15.37 7.23
C LEU A 85 14.06 16.69 6.80
N ASN A 86 15.39 16.71 6.68
CA ASN A 86 16.11 17.81 6.06
C ASN A 86 15.87 17.82 4.54
N ASP A 87 16.41 18.81 3.83
CA ASP A 87 16.10 18.98 2.40
C ASP A 87 16.72 17.88 1.54
N ASP A 88 17.92 17.40 1.86
CA ASP A 88 18.53 16.27 1.15
C ASP A 88 17.76 14.97 1.37
N GLU A 89 17.25 14.74 2.60
CA GLU A 89 16.41 13.60 2.94
C GLU A 89 15.05 13.65 2.23
N LYS A 90 14.47 14.84 2.06
CA LYS A 90 13.24 15.02 1.29
C LYS A 90 13.46 14.69 -0.18
N ILE A 91 14.55 15.20 -0.77
CA ILE A 91 14.92 14.91 -2.17
C ILE A 91 15.14 13.39 -2.32
N SER A 92 15.89 12.77 -1.41
CA SER A 92 16.12 11.33 -1.42
C SER A 92 14.81 10.53 -1.32
N LEU A 93 13.84 11.01 -0.52
CA LEU A 93 12.52 10.37 -0.41
C LEU A 93 11.71 10.50 -1.71
N GLU A 94 11.72 11.65 -2.38
CA GLU A 94 11.04 11.81 -3.67
C GLU A 94 11.64 10.86 -4.72
N ILE A 95 12.97 10.83 -4.86
CA ILE A 95 13.66 9.92 -5.79
C ILE A 95 13.32 8.46 -5.49
N LEU A 96 13.30 8.07 -4.21
CA LEU A 96 12.90 6.74 -3.79
C LEU A 96 11.47 6.43 -4.25
N LEU A 97 10.51 7.34 -3.99
CA LEU A 97 9.10 7.14 -4.33
C LEU A 97 8.85 7.05 -5.84
N ASP A 98 9.64 7.76 -6.64
CA ASP A 98 9.55 7.70 -8.11
C ASP A 98 10.08 6.36 -8.68
N SER A 99 10.93 5.66 -7.94
CA SER A 99 11.58 4.43 -8.40
C SER A 99 11.03 3.14 -7.75
N VAL A 100 10.40 3.23 -6.57
CA VAL A 100 9.99 2.06 -5.82
C VAL A 100 8.65 1.50 -6.31
N ILE A 101 8.61 0.18 -6.50
CA ILE A 101 7.36 -0.58 -6.63
C ILE A 101 6.95 -1.04 -5.24
N TYR A 102 6.01 -0.32 -4.61
CA TYR A 102 5.60 -0.60 -3.24
C TYR A 102 4.39 -1.53 -3.18
N ILE A 103 4.48 -2.54 -2.33
CA ILE A 103 3.38 -3.47 -2.00
C ILE A 103 3.10 -3.40 -0.50
N CYS A 104 1.81 -3.48 -0.10
CA CYS A 104 1.43 -3.43 1.31
C CYS A 104 2.19 -4.45 2.16
N GLY A 105 2.83 -3.98 3.22
CA GLY A 105 3.62 -4.79 4.15
C GLY A 105 5.09 -4.95 3.77
N SER A 106 5.50 -4.54 2.57
CA SER A 106 6.92 -4.55 2.21
C SER A 106 7.68 -3.40 2.88
N PRO A 107 8.94 -3.59 3.23
CA PRO A 107 9.81 -2.48 3.60
C PRO A 107 9.95 -1.53 2.40
N ILE A 108 10.03 -0.22 2.67
CA ILE A 108 10.15 0.79 1.62
C ILE A 108 11.60 1.14 1.28
N VAL A 109 12.52 0.86 2.20
CA VAL A 109 13.95 1.13 2.05
C VAL A 109 14.76 -0.12 2.36
N ALA A 110 15.86 -0.30 1.63
CA ALA A 110 16.88 -1.29 1.97
C ALA A 110 17.77 -0.77 3.14
N GLU A 111 18.41 -1.68 3.87
CA GLU A 111 19.30 -1.32 4.98
C GLU A 111 20.47 -0.42 4.56
N THR A 112 20.89 -0.48 3.30
CA THR A 112 21.96 0.34 2.74
C THR A 112 21.55 1.74 2.34
N HIS A 113 20.24 2.06 2.37
CA HIS A 113 19.72 3.34 1.91
C HIS A 113 19.91 4.42 2.98
N ASN A 114 20.21 5.67 2.59
CA ASN A 114 20.44 6.80 3.48
C ASN A 114 19.21 7.20 4.35
N LEU A 115 18.01 6.75 3.97
CA LEU A 115 16.75 6.93 4.73
C LEU A 115 16.44 5.74 5.65
N TYR A 116 17.26 4.69 5.67
CA TYR A 116 17.10 3.59 6.60
C TYR A 116 17.13 4.10 8.05
N GLU A 117 16.25 3.58 8.90
CA GLU A 117 16.01 4.03 10.29
C GLU A 117 15.53 5.49 10.45
N LYS A 118 15.37 6.23 9.35
CA LYS A 118 14.81 7.59 9.40
C LYS A 118 13.35 7.62 9.00
N ILE A 119 12.94 6.77 8.06
CA ILE A 119 11.55 6.63 7.64
C ILE A 119 11.02 5.24 7.95
N TYR A 120 9.74 5.17 8.24
CA TYR A 120 9.05 3.96 8.67
C TYR A 120 7.72 3.84 7.93
N ILE A 121 7.34 2.60 7.62
CA ILE A 121 6.05 2.25 7.05
C ILE A 121 5.52 1.03 7.78
N ARG A 122 4.20 0.91 7.93
CA ARG A 122 3.61 -0.27 8.56
C ARG A 122 3.87 -1.53 7.75
N GLN A 123 4.52 -2.51 8.35
CA GLN A 123 4.79 -3.80 7.74
C GLN A 123 3.66 -4.82 8.00
N LYS A 124 2.93 -4.70 9.13
CA LYS A 124 1.78 -5.56 9.46
C LYS A 124 0.48 -5.09 8.81
N ILE A 125 0.53 -4.74 7.53
CA ILE A 125 -0.60 -4.26 6.75
C ILE A 125 -0.64 -4.98 5.40
N HIS A 126 -1.83 -5.35 4.95
CA HIS A 126 -2.05 -6.12 3.73
C HIS A 126 -2.94 -5.35 2.76
N CYS A 127 -3.03 -5.82 1.52
CA CYS A 127 -3.95 -5.21 0.53
C CYS A 127 -5.41 -5.25 0.97
N ASN A 128 -5.82 -6.22 1.78
CA ASN A 128 -7.16 -6.29 2.37
C ASN A 128 -7.37 -5.36 3.57
N SER A 129 -6.30 -4.84 4.17
CA SER A 129 -6.41 -3.87 5.25
C SER A 129 -6.99 -2.55 4.74
N SER A 130 -7.76 -1.87 5.59
CA SER A 130 -8.29 -0.53 5.30
C SER A 130 -7.18 0.50 5.10
N VAL A 131 -7.55 1.67 4.60
CA VAL A 131 -6.70 2.86 4.64
C VAL A 131 -6.42 3.22 6.10
N GLU A 132 -5.21 3.66 6.40
CA GLU A 132 -4.83 3.98 7.77
C GLU A 132 -5.62 5.18 8.30
N ALA A 133 -6.21 5.06 9.49
CA ALA A 133 -7.02 6.11 10.08
C ALA A 133 -6.28 7.46 10.22
N VAL A 134 -4.95 7.40 10.40
CA VAL A 134 -4.09 8.60 10.50
C VAL A 134 -3.96 9.36 9.18
N TYR A 135 -4.20 8.71 8.04
CA TYR A 135 -4.28 9.35 6.73
C TYR A 135 -5.32 10.48 6.72
N TYR A 136 -6.53 10.22 7.23
CA TYR A 136 -7.63 11.18 7.25
C TYR A 136 -7.44 12.32 8.27
N SER A 137 -6.56 12.15 9.24
CA SER A 137 -6.23 13.17 10.24
C SER A 137 -4.95 13.95 9.93
N CYS A 138 -4.29 13.64 8.81
CA CYS A 138 -3.09 14.34 8.38
C CYS A 138 -3.45 15.79 7.95
N ARG A 139 -2.87 16.78 8.62
CA ARG A 139 -3.08 18.20 8.31
C ARG A 139 -1.96 18.82 7.48
N ARG A 140 -0.82 18.13 7.40
CA ARG A 140 0.39 18.66 6.75
C ARG A 140 0.44 18.37 5.26
N LEU A 141 -0.18 17.27 4.85
CA LEU A 141 -0.22 16.83 3.45
C LEU A 141 -1.65 16.93 2.95
N LYS A 142 -1.79 17.25 1.66
CA LYS A 142 -3.09 17.20 1.00
C LYS A 142 -3.52 15.73 0.90
N THR A 143 -4.64 15.41 1.54
CA THR A 143 -5.28 14.10 1.46
C THR A 143 -6.48 14.17 0.54
N GLU A 144 -6.74 13.09 -0.17
CA GLU A 144 -7.94 12.91 -0.96
C GLU A 144 -9.03 12.26 -0.11
N ILE A 145 -10.29 12.57 -0.41
CA ILE A 145 -11.43 11.90 0.21
C ILE A 145 -11.64 10.57 -0.52
N ILE A 146 -11.24 9.49 0.12
CA ILE A 146 -11.30 8.12 -0.43
C ILE A 146 -11.99 7.19 0.54
N CYS A 147 -12.60 6.10 0.05
CA CYS A 147 -13.25 5.12 0.89
C CYS A 147 -12.26 4.47 1.87
N TYR A 148 -12.66 4.37 3.14
CA TYR A 148 -11.84 3.79 4.21
C TYR A 148 -11.40 2.35 3.93
N TYR A 149 -12.25 1.53 3.32
CA TYR A 149 -11.94 0.12 3.08
C TYR A 149 -11.19 -0.13 1.77
N CYS A 150 -11.68 0.41 0.65
CA CYS A 150 -11.12 0.09 -0.66
C CYS A 150 -10.20 1.16 -1.24
N GLY A 151 -10.26 2.40 -0.74
CA GLY A 151 -9.45 3.51 -1.26
C GLY A 151 -10.05 4.20 -2.49
N GLU A 152 -11.23 3.78 -2.97
CA GLU A 152 -11.91 4.39 -4.11
C GLU A 152 -12.43 5.79 -3.78
N LYS A 153 -12.47 6.65 -4.80
CA LYS A 153 -12.97 8.03 -4.70
C LYS A 153 -14.44 8.16 -5.12
N ASP A 154 -14.88 7.24 -5.95
CA ASP A 154 -16.19 7.31 -6.58
C ASP A 154 -17.26 6.71 -5.67
N GLU A 155 -18.51 7.13 -5.91
CA GLU A 155 -19.70 6.65 -5.21
C GLU A 155 -19.60 6.69 -3.67
N LEU A 156 -18.95 7.71 -3.13
CA LEU A 156 -18.88 7.92 -1.68
C LEU A 156 -20.27 8.31 -1.16
N LEU A 157 -20.68 7.66 -0.08
CA LEU A 157 -21.95 7.85 0.57
C LEU A 157 -21.89 9.01 1.57
N GLU A 158 -22.96 9.74 1.69
CA GLU A 158 -23.13 10.71 2.78
C GLU A 158 -23.58 10.00 4.06
N SER A 159 -22.93 10.35 5.18
CA SER A 159 -23.30 9.83 6.49
C SER A 159 -24.62 10.44 6.97
N ASP A 160 -25.48 9.62 7.56
CA ASP A 160 -26.73 10.09 8.13
C ASP A 160 -26.53 10.88 9.45
N GLU A 161 -27.57 11.59 9.86
CA GLU A 161 -27.53 12.39 11.09
C GLU A 161 -27.34 11.54 12.35
N ASN A 162 -27.85 10.32 12.38
CA ASN A 162 -27.71 9.43 13.55
C ASN A 162 -26.26 9.04 13.74
N LEU A 163 -25.54 8.73 12.66
CA LEU A 163 -24.10 8.47 12.73
C LEU A 163 -23.34 9.70 13.25
N ARG A 164 -23.67 10.90 12.74
CA ARG A 164 -23.03 12.16 13.16
C ARG A 164 -23.29 12.51 14.64
N LYS A 165 -24.46 12.16 15.16
CA LYS A 165 -24.81 12.34 16.58
C LYS A 165 -24.08 11.35 17.50
N ASN A 166 -23.82 10.13 17.02
CA ASN A 166 -23.29 9.04 17.85
C ASN A 166 -21.77 8.90 17.80
N PHE A 167 -21.10 9.42 16.77
CA PHE A 167 -19.67 9.22 16.57
C PHE A 167 -18.94 10.55 16.31
N THR A 168 -17.76 10.69 16.91
CA THR A 168 -16.92 11.87 16.75
C THR A 168 -16.18 11.89 15.42
N THR A 169 -15.92 10.73 14.82
CA THR A 169 -15.26 10.60 13.53
C THR A 169 -15.99 9.55 12.72
N ILE A 170 -16.34 9.92 11.49
CA ILE A 170 -16.91 9.04 10.48
C ILE A 170 -16.01 9.11 9.27
N TYR A 171 -15.49 7.96 8.85
CA TYR A 171 -14.60 7.89 7.69
C TYR A 171 -15.42 7.75 6.39
N PRO A 172 -14.91 8.21 5.25
CA PRO A 172 -15.56 8.05 3.96
C PRO A 172 -15.83 6.57 3.65
N PHE A 173 -16.97 6.32 3.04
CA PHE A 173 -17.48 4.98 2.78
C PHE A 173 -18.20 4.93 1.43
N CYS A 174 -17.87 3.99 0.56
CA CYS A 174 -18.47 3.90 -0.76
C CYS A 174 -19.60 2.88 -0.84
N GLN A 175 -20.46 3.03 -1.88
CA GLN A 175 -21.59 2.13 -2.14
C GLN A 175 -21.13 0.70 -2.37
N SER A 176 -20.02 0.47 -3.08
CA SER A 176 -19.46 -0.87 -3.33
C SER A 176 -19.10 -1.61 -2.04
N CYS A 177 -18.46 -0.94 -1.08
CA CYS A 177 -18.15 -1.54 0.22
C CYS A 177 -19.42 -1.81 1.04
N LYS A 178 -20.43 -0.94 0.96
CA LYS A 178 -21.73 -1.17 1.61
C LYS A 178 -22.41 -2.42 1.04
N SER A 179 -22.41 -2.59 -0.26
CA SER A 179 -22.99 -3.76 -0.93
C SER A 179 -22.27 -5.07 -0.56
N LYS A 180 -20.97 -5.00 -0.21
CA LYS A 180 -20.18 -6.13 0.31
C LYS A 180 -20.43 -6.43 1.79
N GLY A 181 -21.35 -5.70 2.45
CA GLY A 181 -21.72 -5.92 3.85
C GLY A 181 -20.80 -5.25 4.88
N TYR A 182 -19.92 -4.34 4.48
CA TYR A 182 -19.15 -3.56 5.45
C TYR A 182 -20.03 -2.55 6.18
N ASN A 183 -19.73 -2.34 7.45
CA ASN A 183 -20.39 -1.31 8.26
C ASN A 183 -19.69 0.04 8.10
N TRP A 184 -20.40 1.13 8.43
CA TRP A 184 -19.80 2.47 8.45
C TRP A 184 -18.57 2.51 9.34
N PRO A 185 -17.42 2.93 8.80
CA PRO A 185 -16.20 3.03 9.58
C PRO A 185 -16.26 4.27 10.47
N THR A 186 -16.35 4.06 11.78
CA THR A 186 -16.53 5.13 12.77
C THR A 186 -15.51 5.00 13.90
N ARG A 187 -15.23 6.13 14.57
CA ARG A 187 -14.36 6.18 15.74
C ARG A 187 -14.90 7.14 16.79
N GLY A 188 -14.74 6.76 18.05
CA GLY A 188 -15.11 7.60 19.19
C GLY A 188 -16.62 7.77 19.33
N LYS A 189 -17.25 7.03 20.24
CA LYS A 189 -18.66 7.26 20.59
C LYS A 189 -18.79 8.61 21.30
N VAL A 190 -19.76 9.40 20.90
CA VAL A 190 -20.13 10.62 21.64
C VAL A 190 -20.71 10.18 22.99
N LYS A 191 -20.09 10.55 24.09
CA LYS A 191 -20.66 10.34 25.42
C LYS A 191 -21.87 11.26 25.54
N VAL A 192 -23.07 10.70 25.53
CA VAL A 192 -24.32 11.41 25.82
C VAL A 192 -24.21 11.91 27.26
N GLY A 193 -24.24 13.22 27.42
CA GLY A 193 -23.88 14.05 28.55
C GLY A 193 -24.04 13.47 29.95
N GLN A 194 -23.00 13.51 30.71
CA GLN A 194 -23.11 13.99 32.07
C GLN A 194 -23.22 15.52 32.00
N LYS A 195 -24.45 16.04 32.02
CA LYS A 195 -24.68 17.44 32.41
C LYS A 195 -24.12 17.58 33.82
N LYS A 196 -23.04 18.37 33.95
CA LYS A 196 -22.66 18.97 35.23
C LYS A 196 -23.67 20.03 35.60
#